data_70015a88ea1518ed35c95e2dc4ccb840
#
_entry.id   70015a88ea1518ed35c95e2dc4ccb840
#
_cell.length_a   1.000
_cell.length_b   1.000
_cell.length_c   1.000
_cell.angle_alpha   90.00
_cell.angle_beta   90.00
_cell.angle_gamma   90.00
#
_symmetry.space_group_name_H-M   'P 1'
#
loop_
_entity.id
_entity.type
_entity.pdbx_description
1 polymer ?
#
loop_
_entity_poly.entity_id
_entity_poly.type
_entity_poly.pdbx_seq_one_letter_code
_entity_poly.pdbx_strand_id
1 'polypeptide(L)'
;MTLHVDRTDRAVSVSAHGVEILCYVHRSGADPFEGPKPYLHPVRTLAGDMVTAYRPHDHRWHKGLQMTASHLSGENFWGGGSYVRDQGYVDLPNVGTMRDEELTAQVTGDRLTITERLTWHTQAGEHWVDELRTMAVCDVDAEDGSWALEFGTSLRNVRGEPLEFGSPTTHGRPMAGYSGLFWRGPRAFTDGEVIAADGQGGPEMMGRPARWLAYVGRHDEVDRSATLLFFDDPGYASGWFVRNTPFAAVNPSLAFDKEVTLPHGETLDVRYRIVVADAAWDRDRLERYAETHPW
;
A
#
# COMPACT_ATOMS: atom_id res chain seq x y z
N MET A 1 8.70 -3.44 25.56
CA MET A 1 8.32 -4.49 24.58
C MET A 1 9.48 -4.69 23.59
N THR A 2 9.74 -5.89 23.07
CA THR A 2 10.84 -6.13 22.14
C THR A 2 10.27 -6.64 20.82
N LEU A 3 10.49 -5.89 19.75
CA LEU A 3 10.26 -6.36 18.38
C LEU A 3 11.38 -7.33 18.01
N HIS A 4 11.03 -8.43 17.36
CA HIS A 4 11.94 -9.42 16.84
C HIS A 4 12.03 -9.30 15.32
N VAL A 5 13.24 -9.36 14.77
CA VAL A 5 13.47 -9.20 13.33
C VAL A 5 14.29 -10.35 12.83
N ASP A 6 13.77 -11.09 11.86
CA ASP A 6 14.48 -12.09 11.10
C ASP A 6 14.69 -11.60 9.66
N ARG A 7 15.92 -11.77 9.16
CA ARG A 7 16.29 -11.32 7.82
C ARG A 7 16.85 -12.48 6.99
N THR A 8 16.34 -12.58 5.79
CA THR A 8 16.90 -13.43 4.73
C THR A 8 17.44 -12.58 3.59
N ASP A 9 17.97 -13.21 2.55
CA ASP A 9 18.37 -12.55 1.30
C ASP A 9 17.17 -12.00 0.47
N ARG A 10 15.93 -12.35 0.86
CA ARG A 10 14.71 -12.00 0.11
C ARG A 10 13.66 -11.26 0.93
N ALA A 11 13.70 -11.37 2.25
CA ALA A 11 12.64 -10.85 3.10
C ALA A 11 13.13 -10.45 4.49
N VAL A 12 12.37 -9.54 5.11
CA VAL A 12 12.48 -9.15 6.52
C VAL A 12 11.16 -9.48 7.19
N SER A 13 11.18 -10.41 8.17
CA SER A 13 10.04 -10.75 9.01
C SER A 13 10.12 -10.03 10.34
N VAL A 14 8.99 -9.55 10.83
CA VAL A 14 8.86 -8.80 12.09
C VAL A 14 7.84 -9.49 12.99
N SER A 15 8.26 -9.80 14.21
CA SER A 15 7.40 -10.40 15.21
C SER A 15 7.24 -9.50 16.43
N ALA A 16 6.04 -9.48 17.01
CA ALA A 16 5.69 -8.84 18.26
C ALA A 16 4.89 -9.84 19.12
N HIS A 17 5.17 -9.93 20.40
CA HIS A 17 4.50 -10.86 21.34
C HIS A 17 4.48 -12.32 20.87
N GLY A 18 5.51 -12.76 20.12
CA GLY A 18 5.62 -14.13 19.58
C GLY A 18 4.80 -14.38 18.30
N VAL A 19 4.14 -13.36 17.76
CA VAL A 19 3.37 -13.41 16.49
C VAL A 19 4.18 -12.71 15.40
N GLU A 20 4.38 -13.36 14.24
CA GLU A 20 4.85 -12.69 13.04
C GLU A 20 3.73 -11.76 12.53
N ILE A 21 3.90 -10.45 12.75
CA ILE A 21 2.90 -9.43 12.37
C ILE A 21 3.10 -8.91 10.94
N LEU A 22 4.33 -9.00 10.41
CA LEU A 22 4.70 -8.44 9.12
C LEU A 22 5.81 -9.25 8.47
N CYS A 23 5.70 -9.49 7.18
CA CYS A 23 6.82 -9.93 6.35
C CYS A 23 6.95 -8.98 5.15
N TYR A 24 8.10 -8.32 5.03
CA TYR A 24 8.46 -7.49 3.89
C TYR A 24 9.33 -8.27 2.92
N VAL A 25 8.81 -8.61 1.76
CA VAL A 25 9.51 -9.29 0.68
C VAL A 25 10.10 -8.23 -0.25
N HIS A 26 11.40 -7.99 -0.14
CA HIS A 26 12.10 -6.99 -0.95
C HIS A 26 12.58 -7.53 -2.31
N ARG A 27 12.79 -8.85 -2.45
CA ARG A 27 13.11 -9.53 -3.72
C ARG A 27 12.02 -10.52 -4.10
N SER A 28 10.99 -10.04 -4.79
CA SER A 28 9.78 -10.82 -5.03
C SER A 28 9.96 -12.03 -5.94
N GLY A 29 10.87 -12.00 -6.92
CA GLY A 29 11.03 -13.05 -7.93
C GLY A 29 9.74 -13.37 -8.70
N ALA A 30 8.84 -12.40 -8.83
CA ALA A 30 7.56 -12.56 -9.52
C ALA A 30 7.75 -12.66 -11.04
N ASP A 31 6.75 -13.23 -11.72
CA ASP A 31 6.66 -13.20 -13.18
C ASP A 31 6.66 -11.74 -13.68
N PRO A 32 7.35 -11.42 -14.79
CA PRO A 32 7.39 -10.06 -15.35
C PRO A 32 6.01 -9.42 -15.53
N PHE A 33 5.00 -10.17 -15.96
CA PHE A 33 3.63 -9.69 -16.10
C PHE A 33 2.97 -9.25 -14.78
N GLU A 34 3.45 -9.77 -13.65
CA GLU A 34 2.97 -9.37 -12.32
C GLU A 34 3.63 -8.08 -11.82
N GLY A 35 4.53 -7.47 -12.60
CA GLY A 35 5.26 -6.27 -12.23
C GLY A 35 6.10 -6.49 -10.97
N PRO A 36 7.28 -7.14 -11.09
CA PRO A 36 8.13 -7.46 -9.94
C PRO A 36 8.46 -6.20 -9.12
N LYS A 37 8.10 -6.22 -7.86
CA LYS A 37 8.29 -5.14 -6.89
C LYS A 37 8.26 -5.67 -5.47
N PRO A 38 8.82 -4.95 -4.49
CA PRO A 38 8.66 -5.28 -3.08
C PRO A 38 7.21 -5.17 -2.60
N TYR A 39 6.86 -5.97 -1.60
CA TYR A 39 5.54 -6.00 -0.99
C TYR A 39 5.58 -6.50 0.46
N LEU A 40 4.52 -6.19 1.21
CA LEU A 40 4.30 -6.68 2.57
C LEU A 40 3.20 -7.74 2.57
N HIS A 41 3.60 -9.00 2.82
CA HIS A 41 2.70 -10.13 3.00
C HIS A 41 3.46 -11.33 3.60
N PRO A 42 2.89 -11.98 4.64
CA PRO A 42 1.67 -11.61 5.34
C PRO A 42 1.79 -10.32 6.15
N VAL A 43 0.66 -9.65 6.37
CA VAL A 43 0.45 -8.66 7.43
C VAL A 43 -0.63 -9.23 8.33
N ARG A 44 -0.43 -9.18 9.66
CA ARG A 44 -1.31 -9.82 10.65
C ARG A 44 -1.66 -8.87 11.78
N THR A 45 -2.77 -9.14 12.43
CA THR A 45 -3.11 -8.58 13.74
C THR A 45 -2.18 -9.13 14.82
N LEU A 46 -2.19 -8.56 16.02
CA LEU A 46 -1.47 -9.12 17.18
C LEU A 46 -2.06 -10.48 17.62
N ALA A 47 -3.31 -10.78 17.30
CA ALA A 47 -3.93 -12.09 17.49
C ALA A 47 -3.49 -13.14 16.45
N GLY A 48 -2.70 -12.74 15.41
CA GLY A 48 -2.17 -13.62 14.37
C GLY A 48 -3.04 -13.75 13.13
N ASP A 49 -4.18 -13.07 13.07
CA ASP A 49 -5.11 -13.14 11.94
C ASP A 49 -4.60 -12.33 10.75
N MET A 50 -4.65 -12.91 9.56
CA MET A 50 -4.12 -12.31 8.34
C MET A 50 -5.05 -11.23 7.80
N VAL A 51 -4.51 -10.04 7.54
CA VAL A 51 -5.26 -8.91 6.99
C VAL A 51 -4.86 -8.55 5.56
N THR A 52 -4.09 -9.40 4.89
CA THR A 52 -3.69 -9.21 3.48
C THR A 52 -3.95 -10.44 2.63
N ALA A 53 -4.22 -10.25 1.33
CA ALA A 53 -4.30 -11.34 0.34
C ALA A 53 -3.03 -11.40 -0.51
N TYR A 54 -2.70 -12.59 -0.97
CA TYR A 54 -1.54 -12.83 -1.84
C TYR A 54 -1.94 -13.52 -3.13
N ARG A 55 -1.62 -12.88 -4.26
CA ARG A 55 -1.80 -13.42 -5.61
C ARG A 55 -3.18 -14.08 -5.84
N PRO A 56 -4.32 -13.35 -5.65
CA PRO A 56 -5.63 -13.88 -6.03
C PRO A 56 -5.59 -14.37 -7.47
N HIS A 57 -6.27 -15.48 -7.80
CA HIS A 57 -6.19 -16.11 -9.12
C HIS A 57 -6.58 -15.19 -10.28
N ASP A 58 -7.41 -14.20 -10.01
CA ASP A 58 -7.92 -13.20 -10.95
C ASP A 58 -7.08 -11.92 -11.01
N HIS A 59 -6.18 -11.71 -10.02
CA HIS A 59 -5.31 -10.52 -9.89
C HIS A 59 -3.96 -10.92 -9.29
N ARG A 60 -3.17 -11.73 -9.99
CA ARG A 60 -1.91 -12.28 -9.48
C ARG A 60 -0.85 -11.22 -9.13
N TRP A 61 -0.97 -10.02 -9.67
CA TRP A 61 -0.12 -8.86 -9.35
C TRP A 61 -0.50 -8.15 -8.04
N HIS A 62 -1.61 -8.49 -7.39
CA HIS A 62 -1.95 -8.01 -6.05
C HIS A 62 -1.25 -8.86 -4.98
N LYS A 63 -0.36 -8.23 -4.20
CA LYS A 63 0.48 -8.90 -3.19
C LYS A 63 0.44 -8.11 -1.87
N GLY A 64 -0.62 -8.28 -1.11
CA GLY A 64 -0.79 -7.66 0.21
C GLY A 64 -0.82 -6.14 0.17
N LEU A 65 0.21 -5.50 0.71
CA LEU A 65 0.41 -4.05 0.69
C LEU A 65 1.66 -3.75 -0.14
N GLN A 66 1.55 -2.86 -1.13
CA GLN A 66 2.62 -2.61 -2.09
C GLN A 66 2.57 -1.17 -2.63
N MET A 67 3.74 -0.54 -2.84
CA MET A 67 3.85 0.71 -3.58
C MET A 67 3.77 0.42 -5.08
N THR A 68 3.05 1.26 -5.82
CA THR A 68 2.70 1.00 -7.23
C THR A 68 2.59 2.30 -8.03
N ALA A 69 2.68 2.18 -9.36
CA ALA A 69 2.24 3.22 -10.29
C ALA A 69 1.57 2.54 -11.49
N SER A 70 0.25 2.67 -11.61
CA SER A 70 -0.50 2.00 -12.67
C SER A 70 -0.27 2.62 -14.05
N HIS A 71 0.06 3.90 -14.07
CA HIS A 71 0.53 4.63 -15.25
C HIS A 71 1.67 5.57 -14.83
N LEU A 72 2.84 5.41 -15.41
CA LEU A 72 3.98 6.29 -15.25
C LEU A 72 4.58 6.61 -16.64
N SER A 73 4.15 7.70 -17.25
CA SER A 73 4.60 8.10 -18.61
C SER A 73 4.47 6.97 -19.64
N GLY A 74 3.40 6.16 -19.56
CA GLY A 74 3.15 5.02 -20.45
C GLY A 74 3.60 3.65 -19.91
N GLU A 75 4.45 3.61 -18.88
CA GLU A 75 4.84 2.36 -18.20
C GLU A 75 3.86 1.97 -17.07
N ASN A 76 3.84 0.69 -16.76
CA ASN A 76 2.97 0.06 -15.77
C ASN A 76 3.81 -0.61 -14.68
N PHE A 77 3.93 0.04 -13.52
CA PHE A 77 4.54 -0.53 -12.29
C PHE A 77 3.50 -1.10 -11.33
N TRP A 78 2.30 -1.37 -11.83
CA TRP A 78 1.23 -2.05 -11.12
C TRP A 78 1.26 -3.57 -11.38
N GLY A 79 1.40 -3.96 -12.63
CA GLY A 79 1.31 -5.33 -13.14
C GLY A 79 -0.04 -5.64 -13.79
N GLY A 80 -0.11 -6.73 -14.51
CA GLY A 80 -1.26 -7.06 -15.35
C GLY A 80 -1.38 -6.16 -16.57
N GLY A 81 -2.53 -6.20 -17.22
CA GLY A 81 -2.81 -5.37 -18.40
C GLY A 81 -2.92 -3.88 -18.07
N SER A 82 -2.50 -3.03 -18.99
CA SER A 82 -2.66 -1.58 -18.92
C SER A 82 -3.99 -1.15 -19.50
N TYR A 83 -4.63 -0.16 -18.88
CA TYR A 83 -5.87 0.38 -19.44
C TYR A 83 -5.60 1.28 -20.63
N VAL A 84 -6.26 0.99 -21.74
CA VAL A 84 -6.22 1.79 -22.97
C VAL A 84 -7.64 2.29 -23.26
N ARG A 85 -7.80 3.59 -23.47
CA ARG A 85 -9.10 4.20 -23.80
C ARG A 85 -9.77 3.46 -24.96
N ASP A 86 -11.05 3.16 -24.81
CA ASP A 86 -11.90 2.48 -25.78
C ASP A 86 -11.53 1.01 -26.09
N GLN A 87 -10.43 0.49 -25.52
CA GLN A 87 -10.02 -0.91 -25.68
C GLN A 87 -10.11 -1.72 -24.38
N GLY A 88 -10.14 -1.04 -23.22
CA GLY A 88 -10.12 -1.70 -21.90
C GLY A 88 -8.70 -2.09 -21.49
N TYR A 89 -8.56 -3.21 -20.77
CA TYR A 89 -7.26 -3.72 -20.34
C TYR A 89 -6.60 -4.53 -21.44
N VAL A 90 -5.39 -4.12 -21.82
CA VAL A 90 -4.60 -4.72 -22.89
C VAL A 90 -3.23 -5.11 -22.33
N ASP A 91 -2.76 -6.29 -22.69
CA ASP A 91 -1.40 -6.73 -22.37
C ASP A 91 -0.41 -6.01 -23.29
N LEU A 92 0.20 -4.96 -22.76
CA LEU A 92 1.21 -4.17 -23.45
C LEU A 92 2.62 -4.55 -22.98
N PRO A 93 3.66 -4.35 -23.82
CA PRO A 93 5.05 -4.55 -23.43
C PRO A 93 5.57 -3.35 -22.62
N ASN A 94 4.91 -3.05 -21.49
CA ASN A 94 5.20 -1.88 -20.65
C ASN A 94 5.16 -2.17 -19.14
N VAL A 95 5.29 -3.43 -18.73
CA VAL A 95 5.29 -3.78 -17.32
C VAL A 95 6.69 -3.64 -16.75
N GLY A 96 6.89 -2.59 -15.94
CA GLY A 96 8.16 -2.27 -15.30
C GLY A 96 8.45 -3.10 -14.05
N THR A 97 9.66 -2.92 -13.52
CA THR A 97 10.20 -3.65 -12.36
C THR A 97 10.82 -2.67 -11.36
N MET A 98 10.57 -2.87 -10.06
CA MET A 98 11.30 -2.21 -8.97
C MET A 98 12.34 -3.18 -8.43
N ARG A 99 13.62 -2.75 -8.37
CA ARG A 99 14.76 -3.58 -7.96
C ARG A 99 15.30 -3.11 -6.63
N ASP A 100 15.51 -4.07 -5.72
CA ASP A 100 16.20 -3.86 -4.46
C ASP A 100 17.71 -3.68 -4.72
N GLU A 101 18.28 -2.58 -4.23
CA GLU A 101 19.70 -2.25 -4.32
C GLU A 101 20.38 -2.42 -2.96
N GLU A 102 19.79 -1.84 -1.92
CA GLU A 102 20.33 -1.87 -0.57
C GLU A 102 19.19 -1.80 0.46
N LEU A 103 19.24 -2.66 1.47
CA LEU A 103 18.26 -2.68 2.55
C LEU A 103 18.96 -2.78 3.90
N THR A 104 18.49 -1.94 4.85
CA THR A 104 18.85 -2.01 6.27
C THR A 104 17.61 -2.17 7.13
N ALA A 105 17.73 -2.86 8.26
CA ALA A 105 16.67 -3.00 9.25
C ALA A 105 17.28 -2.86 10.64
N GLN A 106 16.74 -1.94 11.45
CA GLN A 106 17.26 -1.62 12.78
C GLN A 106 16.15 -1.47 13.80
N VAL A 107 16.27 -2.14 14.94
CA VAL A 107 15.40 -1.96 16.10
C VAL A 107 16.04 -0.97 17.07
N THR A 108 15.27 0.04 17.47
CA THR A 108 15.68 1.03 18.47
C THR A 108 14.52 1.23 19.45
N GLY A 109 14.69 0.74 20.67
CA GLY A 109 13.61 0.73 21.66
C GLY A 109 12.46 -0.19 21.22
N ASP A 110 11.29 0.38 21.08
CA ASP A 110 10.04 -0.28 20.64
C ASP A 110 9.69 -0.05 19.17
N ARG A 111 10.62 0.54 18.41
CA ARG A 111 10.45 0.88 17.00
C ARG A 111 11.44 0.09 16.13
N LEU A 112 10.93 -0.58 15.10
CA LEU A 112 11.73 -1.07 13.98
C LEU A 112 11.70 -0.05 12.87
N THR A 113 12.85 0.23 12.27
CA THR A 113 12.96 1.00 11.02
C THR A 113 13.61 0.14 9.94
N ILE A 114 12.99 0.08 8.77
CA ILE A 114 13.53 -0.50 7.54
C ILE A 114 13.76 0.64 6.56
N THR A 115 14.97 0.71 5.99
CA THR A 115 15.30 1.65 4.92
C THR A 115 15.80 0.87 3.72
N GLU A 116 15.25 1.16 2.55
CA GLU A 116 15.59 0.48 1.31
C GLU A 116 15.80 1.48 0.18
N ARG A 117 16.83 1.23 -0.62
CA ARG A 117 17.07 1.92 -1.90
C ARG A 117 16.60 1.03 -3.02
N LEU A 118 15.76 1.59 -3.88
CA LEU A 118 15.20 0.89 -5.02
C LEU A 118 15.47 1.67 -6.31
N THR A 119 15.51 0.95 -7.40
CA THR A 119 15.52 1.53 -8.75
C THR A 119 14.35 1.00 -9.55
N TRP A 120 13.65 1.90 -10.28
CA TRP A 120 12.52 1.52 -11.11
C TRP A 120 12.95 1.48 -12.56
N HIS A 121 12.74 0.34 -13.18
CA HIS A 121 13.13 0.09 -14.58
C HIS A 121 11.91 -0.22 -15.43
N THR A 122 11.83 0.41 -16.59
CA THR A 122 10.83 0.09 -17.64
C THR A 122 10.97 -1.36 -18.08
N GLN A 123 10.00 -1.86 -18.83
CA GLN A 123 10.12 -3.18 -19.44
C GLN A 123 11.32 -3.25 -20.43
N ALA A 124 11.68 -2.14 -21.07
CA ALA A 124 12.84 -2.03 -21.93
C ALA A 124 14.17 -1.99 -21.16
N GLY A 125 14.13 -1.86 -19.81
CA GLY A 125 15.31 -1.81 -18.95
C GLY A 125 15.85 -0.41 -18.68
N GLU A 126 15.17 0.65 -19.12
CA GLU A 126 15.55 2.04 -18.83
C GLU A 126 15.30 2.35 -17.33
N HIS A 127 16.24 3.02 -16.70
CA HIS A 127 16.15 3.46 -15.30
C HIS A 127 15.48 4.82 -15.21
N TRP A 128 14.30 4.88 -14.59
CA TRP A 128 13.48 6.10 -14.56
C TRP A 128 13.36 6.75 -13.18
N VAL A 129 13.38 5.95 -12.11
CA VAL A 129 13.19 6.46 -10.73
C VAL A 129 14.20 5.84 -9.79
N ASP A 130 14.84 6.68 -8.97
CA ASP A 130 15.48 6.27 -7.72
C ASP A 130 14.46 6.41 -6.58
N GLU A 131 14.25 5.37 -5.80
CA GLU A 131 13.38 5.43 -4.63
C GLU A 131 14.17 5.21 -3.35
N LEU A 132 13.96 6.08 -2.35
CA LEU A 132 14.31 5.81 -0.97
C LEU A 132 13.02 5.50 -0.22
N ARG A 133 12.86 4.23 0.16
CA ARG A 133 11.72 3.75 0.94
C ARG A 133 12.09 3.64 2.41
N THR A 134 11.25 4.18 3.28
CA THR A 134 11.37 4.04 4.72
C THR A 134 10.10 3.43 5.28
N MET A 135 10.23 2.44 6.14
CA MET A 135 9.10 1.84 6.84
C MET A 135 9.44 1.75 8.31
N ALA A 136 8.43 1.91 9.16
CA ALA A 136 8.62 1.64 10.59
C ALA A 136 7.43 0.88 11.15
N VAL A 137 7.73 -0.12 11.99
CA VAL A 137 6.75 -0.76 12.88
C VAL A 137 6.88 -0.09 14.24
N CYS A 138 5.79 0.47 14.74
CA CYS A 138 5.74 1.22 15.99
C CYS A 138 4.36 1.11 16.65
N ASP A 139 4.21 1.76 17.80
CA ASP A 139 2.95 1.87 18.55
C ASP A 139 2.27 0.52 18.74
N VAL A 140 3.07 -0.51 19.09
CA VAL A 140 2.55 -1.84 19.35
C VAL A 140 1.97 -1.86 20.76
N ASP A 141 0.66 -1.95 20.85
CA ASP A 141 -0.10 -1.96 22.09
C ASP A 141 -0.87 -3.28 22.21
N ALA A 142 -0.43 -4.14 23.14
CA ALA A 142 -1.06 -5.44 23.39
C ALA A 142 -2.39 -5.33 24.13
N GLU A 143 -2.62 -4.25 24.90
CA GLU A 143 -3.89 -4.03 25.62
C GLU A 143 -4.96 -3.54 24.65
N ASP A 144 -4.57 -2.67 23.69
CA ASP A 144 -5.43 -2.16 22.65
C ASP A 144 -5.57 -3.14 21.45
N GLY A 145 -4.69 -4.16 21.38
CA GLY A 145 -4.66 -5.14 20.30
C GLY A 145 -4.24 -4.53 18.95
N SER A 146 -3.42 -3.48 18.97
CA SER A 146 -3.08 -2.72 17.76
C SER A 146 -1.59 -2.47 17.60
N TRP A 147 -1.18 -2.19 16.34
CA TRP A 147 0.17 -1.74 16.00
C TRP A 147 0.12 -0.88 14.73
N ALA A 148 1.13 -0.05 14.51
CA ALA A 148 1.20 0.84 13.38
C ALA A 148 2.37 0.52 12.44
N LEU A 149 2.12 0.65 11.14
CA LEU A 149 3.10 0.71 10.07
C LEU A 149 3.14 2.13 9.51
N GLU A 150 4.28 2.79 9.63
CA GLU A 150 4.57 3.99 8.86
C GLU A 150 5.27 3.58 7.57
N PHE A 151 4.90 4.20 6.45
CA PHE A 151 5.47 3.96 5.14
C PHE A 151 5.74 5.29 4.46
N GLY A 152 7.02 5.56 4.17
CA GLY A 152 7.46 6.74 3.41
C GLY A 152 8.17 6.33 2.14
N THR A 153 8.01 7.13 1.09
CA THR A 153 8.73 6.97 -0.17
C THR A 153 9.14 8.31 -0.73
N SER A 154 10.40 8.42 -1.15
CA SER A 154 11.00 9.54 -1.87
C SER A 154 11.33 9.08 -3.28
N LEU A 155 10.57 9.54 -4.26
CA LEU A 155 10.66 9.14 -5.66
C LEU A 155 11.40 10.24 -6.45
N ARG A 156 12.65 10.00 -6.81
CA ARG A 156 13.45 10.93 -7.62
C ARG A 156 13.39 10.55 -9.10
N ASN A 157 12.99 11.50 -9.92
CA ASN A 157 13.01 11.33 -11.38
C ASN A 157 14.44 11.41 -11.93
N VAL A 158 14.93 10.33 -12.55
CA VAL A 158 16.25 10.25 -13.19
C VAL A 158 16.16 9.98 -14.71
N ARG A 159 14.94 9.99 -15.28
CA ARG A 159 14.65 9.67 -16.69
C ARG A 159 15.29 10.62 -17.70
N GLY A 160 15.61 11.85 -17.32
CA GLY A 160 16.05 12.90 -18.27
C GLY A 160 14.92 13.79 -18.78
N GLU A 161 13.65 13.37 -18.61
CA GLU A 161 12.43 14.06 -19.02
C GLU A 161 11.43 14.05 -17.84
N PRO A 162 10.38 14.88 -17.83
CA PRO A 162 9.32 14.81 -16.82
C PRO A 162 8.66 13.42 -16.80
N LEU A 163 8.29 12.97 -15.61
CA LEU A 163 7.48 11.79 -15.39
C LEU A 163 6.04 12.21 -15.05
N GLU A 164 5.06 11.54 -15.65
CA GLU A 164 3.64 11.75 -15.42
C GLU A 164 3.08 10.54 -14.67
N PHE A 165 2.80 10.70 -13.37
CA PHE A 165 2.07 9.70 -12.61
C PHE A 165 0.58 9.85 -12.91
N GLY A 166 -0.03 8.80 -13.39
CA GLY A 166 -1.45 8.74 -13.72
C GLY A 166 -2.13 7.48 -13.15
N SER A 167 -3.34 7.28 -13.59
CA SER A 167 -4.17 6.13 -13.25
C SER A 167 -5.04 5.73 -14.44
N PRO A 168 -5.76 4.61 -14.41
CA PRO A 168 -6.76 4.32 -15.44
C PRO A 168 -7.84 5.41 -15.55
N THR A 169 -8.14 6.17 -14.48
CA THR A 169 -9.08 7.28 -14.56
C THR A 169 -8.55 8.44 -15.38
N THR A 170 -7.28 8.82 -15.24
CA THR A 170 -6.67 9.86 -16.07
C THR A 170 -6.62 9.45 -17.55
N HIS A 171 -6.68 8.13 -17.83
CA HIS A 171 -6.72 7.54 -19.17
C HIS A 171 -8.12 7.21 -19.66
N GLY A 172 -9.17 7.65 -18.93
CA GLY A 172 -10.55 7.61 -19.38
C GLY A 172 -11.44 6.50 -18.80
N ARG A 173 -10.95 5.69 -17.82
CA ARG A 173 -11.78 4.75 -17.09
C ARG A 173 -12.38 5.40 -15.84
N PRO A 174 -13.70 5.63 -15.75
CA PRO A 174 -14.28 6.23 -14.57
C PRO A 174 -14.02 5.43 -13.30
N MET A 175 -13.79 6.11 -12.17
CA MET A 175 -13.71 5.52 -10.83
C MET A 175 -12.70 4.36 -10.70
N ALA A 176 -11.54 4.50 -11.35
CA ALA A 176 -10.43 3.54 -11.33
C ALA A 176 -9.07 4.23 -11.09
N GLY A 177 -9.09 5.20 -10.18
CA GLY A 177 -7.94 6.05 -9.85
C GLY A 177 -6.92 5.39 -8.92
N TYR A 178 -6.56 4.11 -9.14
CA TYR A 178 -5.59 3.41 -8.31
C TYR A 178 -4.14 3.66 -8.78
N SER A 179 -3.32 4.20 -7.89
CA SER A 179 -1.88 4.46 -8.05
C SER A 179 -1.30 4.83 -6.68
N GLY A 180 -0.10 4.41 -6.34
CA GLY A 180 0.52 4.65 -5.03
C GLY A 180 0.44 3.45 -4.08
N LEU A 181 0.34 3.68 -2.78
CA LEU A 181 0.32 2.60 -1.79
C LEU A 181 -1.02 1.86 -1.82
N PHE A 182 -1.00 0.59 -2.21
CA PHE A 182 -2.18 -0.24 -2.42
C PHE A 182 -2.23 -1.40 -1.44
N TRP A 183 -3.35 -1.53 -0.74
CA TRP A 183 -3.68 -2.68 0.09
C TRP A 183 -4.73 -3.56 -0.56
N ARG A 184 -4.49 -4.88 -0.55
CA ARG A 184 -5.44 -5.93 -0.91
C ARG A 184 -5.78 -6.78 0.29
N GLY A 185 -7.05 -6.74 0.72
CA GLY A 185 -7.58 -7.55 1.82
C GLY A 185 -7.87 -9.00 1.45
N PRO A 186 -7.98 -9.89 2.46
CA PRO A 186 -8.42 -11.28 2.28
C PRO A 186 -9.82 -11.35 1.66
N ARG A 187 -10.19 -12.51 1.09
CA ARG A 187 -11.54 -12.72 0.54
C ARG A 187 -12.63 -12.62 1.60
N ALA A 188 -12.36 -13.06 2.81
CA ALA A 188 -13.24 -12.92 3.97
C ALA A 188 -13.65 -11.46 4.26
N PHE A 189 -12.81 -10.49 3.85
CA PHE A 189 -13.10 -9.06 4.02
C PHE A 189 -13.99 -8.48 2.92
N THR A 190 -14.45 -9.28 1.95
CA THR A 190 -15.45 -8.82 0.98
C THR A 190 -16.73 -8.39 1.73
N ASP A 191 -17.36 -7.30 1.27
CA ASP A 191 -18.51 -6.63 1.90
C ASP A 191 -18.20 -6.05 3.31
N GLY A 192 -16.92 -5.87 3.65
CA GLY A 192 -16.51 -5.20 4.87
C GLY A 192 -16.94 -3.73 4.90
N GLU A 193 -16.94 -3.17 6.10
CA GLU A 193 -17.38 -1.79 6.34
C GLU A 193 -16.26 -0.80 6.04
N VAL A 194 -16.60 0.29 5.38
CA VAL A 194 -15.71 1.44 5.13
C VAL A 194 -16.19 2.61 5.97
N ILE A 195 -15.32 3.14 6.82
CA ILE A 195 -15.57 4.31 7.68
C ILE A 195 -14.49 5.35 7.35
N ALA A 196 -14.86 6.60 7.19
CA ALA A 196 -13.90 7.67 6.94
C ALA A 196 -14.15 8.87 7.87
N ALA A 197 -13.19 9.78 7.92
CA ALA A 197 -13.28 11.00 8.71
C ALA A 197 -14.55 11.83 8.39
N ASP A 198 -14.91 12.70 9.32
CA ASP A 198 -15.95 13.70 9.15
C ASP A 198 -17.35 13.12 8.83
N GLY A 199 -17.66 11.97 9.44
CA GLY A 199 -18.96 11.31 9.27
C GLY A 199 -19.15 10.59 7.94
N GLN A 200 -18.12 10.54 7.08
CA GLN A 200 -18.14 9.88 5.79
C GLN A 200 -17.90 8.36 5.91
N GLY A 201 -18.12 7.62 4.85
CA GLY A 201 -17.86 6.16 4.77
C GLY A 201 -18.58 5.52 3.60
N GLY A 202 -18.51 4.19 3.52
CA GLY A 202 -19.13 3.41 2.46
C GLY A 202 -18.37 3.42 1.12
N PRO A 203 -18.89 2.72 0.11
CA PRO A 203 -18.26 2.65 -1.21
C PRO A 203 -18.24 4.00 -1.95
N GLU A 204 -19.04 4.97 -1.54
CA GLU A 204 -19.05 6.34 -2.05
C GLU A 204 -17.79 7.14 -1.73
N MET A 205 -16.91 6.61 -0.88
CA MET A 205 -15.57 7.18 -0.66
C MET A 205 -14.66 7.07 -1.89
N MET A 206 -15.04 6.30 -2.89
CA MET A 206 -14.32 6.21 -4.16
C MET A 206 -14.13 7.59 -4.80
N GLY A 207 -12.88 8.04 -4.89
CA GLY A 207 -12.48 9.34 -5.44
C GLY A 207 -12.66 10.53 -4.48
N ARG A 208 -13.12 10.32 -3.26
CA ARG A 208 -13.28 11.41 -2.28
C ARG A 208 -12.04 11.52 -1.40
N PRO A 209 -11.60 12.72 -1.03
CA PRO A 209 -10.55 12.90 -0.04
C PRO A 209 -11.13 12.73 1.38
N ALA A 210 -10.30 12.23 2.28
CA ALA A 210 -10.53 12.24 3.73
C ALA A 210 -9.18 12.13 4.42
N ARG A 211 -9.02 12.71 5.60
CA ARG A 211 -7.75 12.65 6.37
C ARG A 211 -7.38 11.24 6.84
N TRP A 212 -8.36 10.35 7.00
CA TRP A 212 -8.20 8.94 7.24
C TRP A 212 -9.40 8.14 6.70
N LEU A 213 -9.15 6.87 6.43
CA LEU A 213 -10.15 5.89 6.02
C LEU A 213 -9.86 4.56 6.73
N ALA A 214 -10.87 3.96 7.33
CA ALA A 214 -10.77 2.65 7.94
C ALA A 214 -11.55 1.60 7.14
N TYR A 215 -11.00 0.40 7.12
CA TYR A 215 -11.65 -0.80 6.59
C TYR A 215 -11.82 -1.82 7.73
N VAL A 216 -13.06 -2.23 8.01
CA VAL A 216 -13.38 -3.23 9.02
C VAL A 216 -13.82 -4.51 8.31
N GLY A 217 -13.10 -5.60 8.57
CA GLY A 217 -13.37 -6.91 7.98
C GLY A 217 -13.55 -8.00 9.03
N ARG A 218 -14.22 -9.09 8.67
CA ARG A 218 -14.39 -10.28 9.49
C ARG A 218 -13.52 -11.40 8.98
N HIS A 219 -12.95 -12.17 9.88
CA HIS A 219 -12.16 -13.34 9.52
C HIS A 219 -13.06 -14.57 9.36
N ASP A 220 -12.72 -15.43 8.40
CA ASP A 220 -13.29 -16.78 8.33
C ASP A 220 -12.68 -17.68 9.42
N GLU A 221 -13.39 -18.72 9.82
CA GLU A 221 -12.94 -19.77 10.76
C GLU A 221 -12.76 -19.32 12.22
N VAL A 222 -12.82 -18.01 12.49
CA VAL A 222 -12.68 -17.45 13.85
C VAL A 222 -13.69 -16.33 14.05
N ASP A 223 -14.21 -16.21 15.26
CA ASP A 223 -15.19 -15.17 15.66
C ASP A 223 -14.47 -13.84 15.97
N ARG A 224 -13.65 -13.37 15.03
CA ARG A 224 -12.88 -12.12 15.16
C ARG A 224 -13.05 -11.22 13.95
N SER A 225 -12.83 -9.94 14.20
CA SER A 225 -12.77 -8.90 13.18
C SER A 225 -11.43 -8.21 13.26
N ALA A 226 -11.05 -7.50 12.21
CA ALA A 226 -9.90 -6.62 12.21
C ALA A 226 -10.27 -5.26 11.62
N THR A 227 -9.57 -4.23 12.07
CA THR A 227 -9.62 -2.88 11.50
C THR A 227 -8.27 -2.52 10.92
N LEU A 228 -8.27 -2.01 9.70
CA LEU A 228 -7.14 -1.30 9.13
C LEU A 228 -7.52 0.17 9.00
N LEU A 229 -6.81 1.04 9.73
CA LEU A 229 -7.00 2.49 9.65
C LEU A 229 -5.83 3.09 8.87
N PHE A 230 -6.14 3.70 7.73
CA PHE A 230 -5.19 4.32 6.82
C PHE A 230 -5.21 5.83 6.99
N PHE A 231 -4.03 6.42 7.16
CA PHE A 231 -3.81 7.86 7.07
C PHE A 231 -3.06 8.17 5.78
N ASP A 232 -3.56 9.15 5.05
CA ASP A 232 -2.88 9.73 3.89
C ASP A 232 -1.91 10.84 4.30
N ASP A 233 -1.02 11.21 3.40
CA ASP A 233 -0.11 12.34 3.64
C ASP A 233 -0.90 13.65 3.74
N PRO A 234 -0.83 14.37 4.88
CA PRO A 234 -1.55 15.63 5.03
C PRO A 234 -1.04 16.73 4.09
N GLY A 235 0.18 16.59 3.56
CA GLY A 235 0.75 17.50 2.53
C GLY A 235 0.34 17.15 1.10
N TYR A 236 -0.30 15.98 0.91
CA TYR A 236 -0.63 15.45 -0.40
C TYR A 236 -2.08 14.96 -0.44
N ALA A 237 -3.01 15.91 -0.63
CA ALA A 237 -4.44 15.57 -0.69
C ALA A 237 -4.77 14.76 -1.95
N SER A 238 -5.12 13.50 -1.78
CA SER A 238 -5.53 12.59 -2.86
C SER A 238 -6.93 12.03 -2.63
N GLY A 239 -7.53 11.49 -3.68
CA GLY A 239 -8.78 10.75 -3.58
C GLY A 239 -8.53 9.30 -3.19
N TRP A 240 -9.37 8.73 -2.34
CA TRP A 240 -9.30 7.32 -1.99
C TRP A 240 -9.82 6.44 -3.12
N PHE A 241 -9.00 5.49 -3.58
CA PHE A 241 -9.53 4.33 -4.28
C PHE A 241 -9.90 3.29 -3.22
N VAL A 242 -11.18 2.94 -3.15
CA VAL A 242 -11.68 1.99 -2.17
C VAL A 242 -12.66 1.01 -2.82
N ARG A 243 -12.56 -0.25 -2.45
CA ARG A 243 -13.52 -1.29 -2.83
C ARG A 243 -13.79 -2.20 -1.64
N ASN A 244 -15.06 -2.48 -1.39
CA ASN A 244 -15.47 -3.56 -0.52
C ASN A 244 -16.06 -4.74 -1.32
N THR A 245 -16.56 -4.50 -2.54
CA THR A 245 -17.08 -5.48 -3.50
C THR A 245 -16.45 -5.26 -4.88
N PRO A 246 -16.04 -6.29 -5.62
CA PRO A 246 -16.07 -7.73 -5.31
C PRO A 246 -14.91 -8.22 -4.44
N PHE A 247 -14.10 -7.32 -3.91
CA PHE A 247 -12.98 -7.61 -3.03
C PHE A 247 -12.61 -6.38 -2.20
N ALA A 248 -12.01 -6.63 -1.05
CA ALA A 248 -11.48 -5.58 -0.17
C ALA A 248 -10.20 -4.96 -0.75
N ALA A 249 -10.18 -3.65 -0.94
CA ALA A 249 -8.99 -2.89 -1.32
C ALA A 249 -9.08 -1.44 -0.88
N VAL A 250 -7.96 -0.88 -0.47
CA VAL A 250 -7.79 0.55 -0.15
C VAL A 250 -6.50 1.04 -0.78
N ASN A 251 -6.54 2.23 -1.36
CA ASN A 251 -5.37 2.90 -1.90
C ASN A 251 -5.56 4.42 -1.78
N PRO A 252 -4.78 5.10 -0.93
CA PRO A 252 -4.61 6.55 -1.03
C PRO A 252 -3.90 6.82 -2.36
N SER A 253 -4.64 7.35 -3.33
CA SER A 253 -4.15 7.43 -4.70
C SER A 253 -3.15 8.56 -4.89
N LEU A 254 -2.03 8.32 -5.55
CA LEU A 254 -1.13 9.38 -6.00
C LEU A 254 -1.73 10.26 -7.10
N ALA A 255 -2.57 9.66 -7.97
CA ALA A 255 -3.11 10.33 -9.15
C ALA A 255 -4.50 9.78 -9.47
N PHE A 256 -5.52 10.12 -8.66
CA PHE A 256 -6.86 9.55 -8.83
C PHE A 256 -7.47 9.92 -10.19
N ASP A 257 -7.70 11.20 -10.43
CA ASP A 257 -8.37 11.76 -11.60
C ASP A 257 -7.54 12.85 -12.33
N LYS A 258 -6.39 13.20 -11.75
CA LYS A 258 -5.45 14.18 -12.29
C LYS A 258 -4.03 13.60 -12.24
N GLU A 259 -3.31 13.76 -13.32
CA GLU A 259 -1.90 13.39 -13.40
C GLU A 259 -1.03 14.29 -12.53
N VAL A 260 0.02 13.71 -11.97
CA VAL A 260 1.05 14.40 -11.19
C VAL A 260 2.35 14.39 -11.98
N THR A 261 2.78 15.57 -12.39
CA THR A 261 4.04 15.75 -13.11
C THR A 261 5.19 15.83 -12.11
N LEU A 262 6.21 15.00 -12.29
CA LEU A 262 7.47 15.05 -11.58
C LEU A 262 8.59 15.46 -12.54
N PRO A 263 9.10 16.70 -12.52
CA PRO A 263 10.17 17.16 -13.39
C PRO A 263 11.45 16.34 -13.20
N HIS A 264 12.29 16.29 -14.24
CA HIS A 264 13.59 15.63 -14.14
C HIS A 264 14.46 16.22 -13.02
N GLY A 265 15.05 15.34 -12.21
CA GLY A 265 15.89 15.71 -11.08
C GLY A 265 15.14 16.05 -9.79
N GLU A 266 13.84 16.30 -9.87
CA GLU A 266 12.98 16.57 -8.72
C GLU A 266 12.61 15.29 -7.98
N THR A 267 12.17 15.44 -6.72
CA THR A 267 11.75 14.36 -5.84
C THR A 267 10.32 14.58 -5.38
N LEU A 268 9.52 13.52 -5.43
CA LEU A 268 8.18 13.44 -4.84
C LEU A 268 8.27 12.63 -3.55
N ASP A 269 8.02 13.29 -2.42
CA ASP A 269 7.97 12.67 -1.10
C ASP A 269 6.50 12.46 -0.71
N VAL A 270 6.14 11.24 -0.33
CA VAL A 270 4.82 10.91 0.23
C VAL A 270 4.97 9.92 1.38
N ARG A 271 4.06 10.01 2.34
CA ARG A 271 4.07 9.16 3.52
C ARG A 271 2.66 8.69 3.87
N TYR A 272 2.59 7.52 4.48
CA TYR A 272 1.34 6.88 4.87
C TYR A 272 1.50 6.26 6.24
N ARG A 273 0.40 6.15 6.99
CA ARG A 273 0.36 5.37 8.22
C ARG A 273 -0.81 4.41 8.14
N ILE A 274 -0.58 3.17 8.55
CA ILE A 274 -1.59 2.12 8.59
C ILE A 274 -1.58 1.53 9.99
N VAL A 275 -2.72 1.58 10.68
CA VAL A 275 -2.91 0.91 11.96
C VAL A 275 -3.65 -0.38 11.72
N VAL A 276 -3.15 -1.46 12.32
CA VAL A 276 -3.76 -2.80 12.26
C VAL A 276 -4.23 -3.15 13.65
N ALA A 277 -5.54 -3.36 13.82
CA ALA A 277 -6.14 -3.72 15.10
C ALA A 277 -6.87 -5.07 15.00
N ASP A 278 -6.86 -5.84 16.07
CA ASP A 278 -7.48 -7.18 16.19
C ASP A 278 -8.94 -7.14 16.62
N ALA A 279 -9.61 -6.01 16.44
CA ALA A 279 -11.03 -5.78 16.76
C ALA A 279 -11.71 -4.92 15.69
N ALA A 280 -13.04 -4.97 15.65
CA ALA A 280 -13.85 -3.99 14.93
C ALA A 280 -13.88 -2.68 15.71
N TRP A 281 -13.28 -1.64 15.18
CA TRP A 281 -13.34 -0.29 15.75
C TRP A 281 -14.53 0.47 15.17
N ASP A 282 -15.36 1.00 16.04
CA ASP A 282 -16.42 1.91 15.65
C ASP A 282 -15.88 3.32 15.35
N ARG A 283 -16.74 4.18 14.82
CA ARG A 283 -16.40 5.56 14.47
C ARG A 283 -15.81 6.35 15.63
N ASP A 284 -16.39 6.24 16.81
CA ASP A 284 -15.94 7.02 17.97
C ASP A 284 -14.53 6.60 18.40
N ARG A 285 -14.19 5.32 18.29
CA ARG A 285 -12.84 4.81 18.57
C ARG A 285 -11.84 5.28 17.51
N LEU A 286 -12.22 5.24 16.24
CA LEU A 286 -11.38 5.71 15.12
C LEU A 286 -11.08 7.20 15.24
N GLU A 287 -12.08 8.04 15.53
CA GLU A 287 -11.88 9.48 15.76
C GLU A 287 -10.94 9.74 16.95
N ARG A 288 -11.19 9.10 18.11
CA ARG A 288 -10.30 9.23 19.29
C ARG A 288 -8.86 8.80 18.98
N TYR A 289 -8.69 7.68 18.26
CA TYR A 289 -7.35 7.23 17.87
C TYR A 289 -6.66 8.27 16.98
N ALA A 290 -7.34 8.79 15.97
CA ALA A 290 -6.80 9.80 15.07
C ALA A 290 -6.45 11.13 15.78
N GLU A 291 -7.20 11.52 16.81
CA GLU A 291 -6.92 12.69 17.65
C GLU A 291 -5.69 12.52 18.54
N THR A 292 -5.52 11.32 19.11
CA THR A 292 -4.42 11.04 20.04
C THR A 292 -3.12 10.62 19.34
N HIS A 293 -3.18 10.24 18.07
CA HIS A 293 -2.04 9.85 17.25
C HIS A 293 -1.98 10.69 15.98
N PRO A 294 -1.69 11.99 16.08
CA PRO A 294 -1.65 12.89 14.92
C PRO A 294 -0.58 12.44 13.93
N TRP A 295 -0.92 12.57 12.63
CA TRP A 295 -0.08 12.13 11.51
C TRP A 295 0.33 13.30 10.60
#